data_c3bf8707eb4a782acadbc0ddf6e1f853
#
_entry.id   c3bf8707eb4a782acadbc0ddf6e1f853
#
_cell.length_a   1.000
_cell.length_b   1.000
_cell.length_c   1.000
_cell.angle_alpha   90.00
_cell.angle_beta   90.00
_cell.angle_gamma   90.00
#
_symmetry.space_group_name_H-M   'P 1'
#
loop_
_entity.id
_entity.type
_entity.pdbx_description
1 polymer ?
#
loop_
_entity_poly.entity_id
_entity_poly.type
_entity_poly.pdbx_seq_one_letter_code
_entity_poly.pdbx_strand_id
1 'polypeptide(L)'
;EWCRDYLGIRFEPDNLFFFGGHSRKRALIPVGRTGTEFITKFQAKADELGIPVITNMKAEELIKDKSGRVVGVKATMNGAEYTFNAKGGVVLATGGFGANPAMVKKYNPKIDERFKTTDAPGTTGEALYMAQRAGAELVNMQYIQTYPICDPISGVIELIADARFDGAIMLNQEGKRFVEELGRRDVLS
;
A
#
# COMPACT_ATOMS: atom_id res chain seq x y z
N GLU A 1 20.56 -0.82 -0.06
CA GLU A 1 21.58 -0.02 -0.78
C GLU A 1 20.97 1.23 -1.40
N TRP A 2 20.15 1.17 -2.45
CA TRP A 2 19.63 2.35 -3.13
C TRP A 2 18.95 3.38 -2.21
N CYS A 3 18.05 2.96 -1.32
CA CYS A 3 17.39 3.86 -0.37
C CYS A 3 18.38 4.54 0.58
N ARG A 4 19.40 3.81 1.04
CA ARG A 4 20.39 4.33 1.97
C ARG A 4 21.44 5.19 1.27
N ASP A 5 22.02 4.68 0.19
CA ASP A 5 23.23 5.25 -0.39
C ASP A 5 22.92 6.37 -1.40
N TYR A 6 21.82 6.24 -2.14
CA TYR A 6 21.41 7.24 -3.13
C TYR A 6 20.40 8.25 -2.60
N LEU A 7 19.40 7.82 -1.84
CA LEU A 7 18.39 8.71 -1.28
C LEU A 7 18.75 9.27 0.10
N GLY A 8 19.73 8.70 0.78
CA GLY A 8 20.14 9.11 2.12
C GLY A 8 19.07 8.80 3.18
N ILE A 9 18.27 7.75 2.97
CA ILE A 9 17.32 7.29 3.99
C ILE A 9 18.09 6.64 5.13
N ARG A 10 17.84 7.11 6.35
CA ARG A 10 18.50 6.59 7.53
C ARG A 10 17.68 5.47 8.15
N PHE A 11 18.35 4.37 8.47
CA PHE A 11 17.76 3.23 9.15
C PHE A 11 18.38 3.07 10.54
N GLU A 12 17.64 2.47 11.47
CA GLU A 12 18.18 2.09 12.78
C GLU A 12 19.24 0.99 12.57
N PRO A 13 20.51 1.22 12.90
CA PRO A 13 21.62 0.35 12.43
C PRO A 13 21.59 -1.05 13.00
N ASP A 14 21.16 -1.19 14.26
CA ASP A 14 21.23 -2.46 15.00
C ASP A 14 19.85 -3.08 15.27
N ASN A 15 18.81 -2.56 14.66
CA ASN A 15 17.44 -2.97 14.95
C ASN A 15 16.77 -3.60 13.74
N LEU A 16 17.16 -4.84 13.45
CA LEU A 16 16.47 -5.65 12.45
C LEU A 16 15.26 -6.35 13.09
N PHE A 17 14.09 -6.09 12.56
CA PHE A 17 12.87 -6.74 13.05
C PHE A 17 12.64 -8.10 12.38
N PHE A 18 11.97 -8.96 13.16
CA PHE A 18 11.50 -10.26 12.75
C PHE A 18 9.97 -10.24 12.72
N PHE A 19 9.38 -10.49 11.58
CA PHE A 19 7.93 -10.58 11.45
C PHE A 19 7.50 -12.00 11.09
N GLY A 20 6.23 -12.32 11.30
CA GLY A 20 5.67 -13.62 10.95
C GLY A 20 5.95 -13.99 9.48
N GLY A 21 6.40 -15.22 9.27
CA GLY A 21 6.83 -15.71 7.96
C GLY A 21 8.27 -15.35 7.57
N HIS A 22 9.00 -14.59 8.39
CA HIS A 22 10.43 -14.40 8.18
C HIS A 22 11.22 -15.60 8.68
N SER A 23 12.21 -16.04 7.90
CA SER A 23 13.18 -17.07 8.31
C SER A 23 14.31 -16.52 9.19
N ARG A 24 14.50 -15.18 9.20
CA ARG A 24 15.52 -14.46 9.98
C ARG A 24 15.14 -12.98 10.11
N LYS A 25 15.74 -12.28 11.06
CA LYS A 25 15.62 -10.83 11.19
C LYS A 25 16.16 -10.15 9.94
N ARG A 26 15.33 -9.36 9.24
CA ARG A 26 15.67 -8.70 7.97
C ARG A 26 14.90 -7.43 7.67
N ALA A 27 13.91 -7.07 8.46
CA ALA A 27 13.15 -5.86 8.24
C ALA A 27 13.94 -4.66 8.77
N LEU A 28 14.27 -3.73 7.86
CA LEU A 28 14.91 -2.46 8.18
C LEU A 28 13.85 -1.44 8.59
N ILE A 29 14.08 -0.77 9.69
CA ILE A 29 13.18 0.26 10.20
C ILE A 29 13.83 1.63 9.99
N PRO A 30 13.14 2.59 9.36
CA PRO A 30 13.66 3.94 9.21
C PRO A 30 13.73 4.64 10.57
N VAL A 31 14.69 5.55 10.72
CA VAL A 31 14.77 6.42 11.90
C VAL A 31 13.44 7.17 12.05
N GLY A 32 12.91 7.21 13.28
CA GLY A 32 11.59 7.77 13.58
C GLY A 32 10.41 6.81 13.32
N ARG A 33 10.67 5.60 12.83
CA ARG A 33 9.70 4.49 12.68
C ARG A 33 8.45 4.81 11.88
N THR A 34 8.52 5.79 10.99
CA THR A 34 7.40 6.21 10.14
C THR A 34 7.81 6.29 8.68
N GLY A 35 6.81 6.27 7.78
CA GLY A 35 7.03 6.49 6.35
C GLY A 35 7.49 7.92 6.00
N THR A 36 7.43 8.85 6.94
CA THR A 36 7.83 10.25 6.74
C THR A 36 9.27 10.39 6.27
N GLU A 37 10.20 9.59 6.84
CA GLU A 37 11.62 9.60 6.39
C GLU A 37 11.73 9.31 4.89
N PHE A 38 10.97 8.32 4.39
CA PHE A 38 10.95 7.99 2.96
C PHE A 38 10.39 9.14 2.12
N ILE A 39 9.21 9.62 2.46
CA ILE A 39 8.52 10.66 1.66
C ILE A 39 9.35 11.94 1.62
N THR A 40 9.93 12.37 2.75
CA THR A 40 10.79 13.55 2.80
C THR A 40 12.01 13.40 1.89
N LYS A 41 12.65 12.22 1.91
CA LYS A 41 13.84 11.99 1.07
C LYS A 41 13.49 11.85 -0.42
N PHE A 42 12.36 11.20 -0.75
CA PHE A 42 11.88 11.15 -2.13
C PHE A 42 11.56 12.53 -2.66
N GLN A 43 10.86 13.37 -1.88
CA GLN A 43 10.55 14.74 -2.28
C GLN A 43 11.83 15.56 -2.53
N ALA A 44 12.76 15.54 -1.57
CA ALA A 44 14.03 16.24 -1.72
C ALA A 44 14.80 15.79 -2.98
N LYS A 45 14.79 14.50 -3.29
CA LYS A 45 15.45 13.99 -4.49
C LYS A 45 14.72 14.38 -5.78
N ALA A 46 13.40 14.40 -5.77
CA ALA A 46 12.61 14.89 -6.90
C ALA A 46 12.92 16.38 -7.18
N ASP A 47 12.98 17.20 -6.14
CA ASP A 47 13.31 18.63 -6.23
C ASP A 47 14.73 18.82 -6.79
N GLU A 48 15.73 18.08 -6.28
CA GLU A 48 17.12 18.09 -6.76
C GLU A 48 17.21 17.76 -8.26
N LEU A 49 16.40 16.82 -8.72
CA LEU A 49 16.38 16.37 -10.11
C LEU A 49 15.45 17.22 -11.01
N GLY A 50 14.78 18.21 -10.46
CA GLY A 50 13.80 19.02 -11.21
C GLY A 50 12.56 18.23 -11.67
N ILE A 51 12.21 17.16 -10.96
CA ILE A 51 11.02 16.34 -11.27
C ILE A 51 9.81 17.00 -10.60
N PRO A 52 8.82 17.47 -11.38
CA PRO A 52 7.63 18.09 -10.81
C PRO A 52 6.76 17.04 -10.12
N VAL A 53 6.40 17.28 -8.86
CA VAL A 53 5.42 16.51 -8.09
C VAL A 53 4.12 17.31 -8.04
N ILE A 54 3.09 16.83 -8.71
CA ILE A 54 1.80 17.53 -8.80
C ILE A 54 0.80 16.79 -7.91
N THR A 55 0.38 17.43 -6.83
CA THR A 55 -0.62 16.91 -5.89
C THR A 55 -2.01 17.39 -6.24
N ASN A 56 -3.05 16.76 -5.65
CA ASN A 56 -4.46 17.09 -5.88
C ASN A 56 -4.89 16.96 -7.34
N MET A 57 -4.18 16.17 -8.13
CA MET A 57 -4.49 15.88 -9.52
C MET A 57 -4.86 14.40 -9.65
N LYS A 58 -6.05 14.16 -10.18
CA LYS A 58 -6.57 12.80 -10.36
C LYS A 58 -6.32 12.33 -11.79
N ALA A 59 -5.60 11.22 -11.95
CA ALA A 59 -5.47 10.56 -13.25
C ALA A 59 -6.78 9.84 -13.60
N GLU A 60 -7.28 10.04 -14.80
CA GLU A 60 -8.58 9.51 -15.25
C GLU A 60 -8.43 8.45 -16.36
N GLU A 61 -7.49 8.65 -17.28
CA GLU A 61 -7.36 7.80 -18.46
C GLU A 61 -5.92 7.73 -18.97
N LEU A 62 -5.52 6.55 -19.44
CA LEU A 62 -4.30 6.37 -20.23
C LEU A 62 -4.57 6.63 -21.70
N ILE A 63 -3.80 7.53 -22.30
CA ILE A 63 -3.91 7.88 -23.71
C ILE A 63 -3.11 6.88 -24.54
N LYS A 64 -3.75 6.30 -25.57
CA LYS A 64 -3.08 5.41 -26.53
C LYS A 64 -3.00 6.07 -27.90
N ASP A 65 -1.92 5.81 -28.58
CA ASP A 65 -1.77 6.15 -30.00
C ASP A 65 -2.48 5.12 -30.90
N LYS A 66 -2.39 5.32 -32.23
CA LYS A 66 -3.00 4.43 -33.22
C LYS A 66 -2.42 3.00 -33.22
N SER A 67 -1.23 2.81 -32.66
CA SER A 67 -0.60 1.50 -32.53
C SER A 67 -1.02 0.77 -31.24
N GLY A 68 -1.78 1.44 -30.36
CA GLY A 68 -2.16 0.92 -29.05
C GLY A 68 -1.13 1.18 -27.95
N ARG A 69 -0.03 1.86 -28.22
CA ARG A 69 0.97 2.24 -27.22
C ARG A 69 0.43 3.34 -26.32
N VAL A 70 0.66 3.23 -25.01
CA VAL A 70 0.36 4.30 -24.06
C VAL A 70 1.38 5.43 -24.23
N VAL A 71 0.86 6.63 -24.55
CA VAL A 71 1.64 7.83 -24.84
C VAL A 71 1.31 9.03 -23.95
N GLY A 72 0.47 8.84 -22.95
CA GLY A 72 0.12 9.92 -22.02
C GLY A 72 -0.94 9.55 -21.01
N VAL A 73 -1.31 10.55 -20.23
CA VAL A 73 -2.35 10.49 -19.19
C VAL A 73 -3.25 11.70 -19.30
N LYS A 74 -4.57 11.50 -19.23
CA LYS A 74 -5.53 12.56 -18.90
C LYS A 74 -5.73 12.61 -17.39
N ALA A 75 -5.79 13.81 -16.87
CA ALA A 75 -5.99 14.06 -15.46
C ALA A 75 -6.90 15.27 -15.22
N THR A 76 -7.48 15.35 -14.05
CA THR A 76 -8.33 16.46 -13.63
C THR A 76 -7.81 17.08 -12.34
N MET A 77 -7.90 18.39 -12.23
CA MET A 77 -7.61 19.16 -11.03
C MET A 77 -8.52 20.38 -10.97
N ASN A 78 -9.25 20.55 -9.86
CA ASN A 78 -10.17 21.67 -9.66
C ASN A 78 -11.21 21.85 -10.81
N GLY A 79 -11.67 20.75 -11.40
CA GLY A 79 -12.63 20.75 -12.50
C GLY A 79 -12.04 21.06 -13.89
N ALA A 80 -10.75 21.33 -13.98
CA ALA A 80 -10.06 21.50 -15.26
C ALA A 80 -9.40 20.19 -15.70
N GLU A 81 -9.42 19.94 -17.02
CA GLU A 81 -8.76 18.78 -17.64
C GLU A 81 -7.32 19.13 -18.06
N TYR A 82 -6.44 18.16 -17.85
CA TYR A 82 -5.03 18.23 -18.21
C TYR A 82 -4.62 17.01 -19.01
N THR A 83 -3.75 17.22 -19.98
CA THR A 83 -3.17 16.14 -20.78
C THR A 83 -1.66 16.16 -20.64
N PHE A 84 -1.11 15.04 -20.20
CA PHE A 84 0.34 14.84 -20.10
C PHE A 84 0.79 13.87 -21.18
N ASN A 85 1.67 14.33 -22.07
CA ASN A 85 2.27 13.47 -23.09
C ASN A 85 3.55 12.82 -22.54
N ALA A 86 3.65 11.51 -22.66
CA ALA A 86 4.77 10.72 -22.19
C ALA A 86 5.59 10.19 -23.37
N LYS A 87 6.84 10.65 -23.51
CA LYS A 87 7.75 10.19 -24.56
C LYS A 87 8.25 8.76 -24.33
N GLY A 88 8.57 8.42 -23.08
CA GLY A 88 9.11 7.10 -22.69
C GLY A 88 8.02 6.09 -22.36
N GLY A 89 6.98 6.51 -21.67
CA GLY A 89 5.90 5.67 -21.17
C GLY A 89 5.30 6.22 -19.88
N VAL A 90 4.32 5.53 -19.33
CA VAL A 90 3.64 5.87 -18.08
C VAL A 90 3.86 4.74 -17.08
N VAL A 91 4.33 5.07 -15.88
CA VAL A 91 4.45 4.13 -14.76
C VAL A 91 3.25 4.31 -13.84
N LEU A 92 2.50 3.23 -13.59
CA LEU A 92 1.44 3.21 -12.60
C LEU A 92 1.99 2.67 -11.27
N ALA A 93 2.11 3.55 -10.26
CA ALA A 93 2.59 3.23 -8.93
C ALA A 93 1.57 3.67 -7.85
N THR A 94 0.29 3.44 -8.13
CA THR A 94 -0.86 4.03 -7.42
C THR A 94 -1.33 3.21 -6.21
N GLY A 95 -0.61 2.16 -5.84
CA GLY A 95 -1.01 1.26 -4.76
C GLY A 95 -2.18 0.34 -5.13
N GLY A 96 -2.85 -0.16 -4.11
CA GLY A 96 -3.93 -1.13 -4.23
C GLY A 96 -5.33 -0.52 -4.18
N PHE A 97 -6.27 -1.27 -3.59
CA PHE A 97 -7.69 -0.92 -3.53
C PHE A 97 -8.34 -1.18 -2.15
N GLY A 98 -7.54 -1.25 -1.08
CA GLY A 98 -8.05 -1.57 0.26
C GLY A 98 -9.02 -0.53 0.85
N ALA A 99 -9.02 0.72 0.36
CA ALA A 99 -10.00 1.73 0.71
C ALA A 99 -11.28 1.71 -0.18
N ASN A 100 -11.45 0.66 -1.00
CA ASN A 100 -12.64 0.48 -1.84
C ASN A 100 -13.38 -0.81 -1.47
N PRO A 101 -14.36 -0.76 -0.54
CA PRO A 101 -15.07 -1.94 -0.07
C PRO A 101 -15.78 -2.72 -1.19
N ALA A 102 -16.31 -2.02 -2.18
CA ALA A 102 -16.98 -2.67 -3.31
C ALA A 102 -16.01 -3.49 -4.16
N MET A 103 -14.79 -2.98 -4.37
CA MET A 103 -13.74 -3.69 -5.09
C MET A 103 -13.18 -4.85 -4.27
N VAL A 104 -12.98 -4.65 -2.96
CA VAL A 104 -12.58 -5.71 -2.02
C VAL A 104 -13.58 -6.86 -2.08
N LYS A 105 -14.86 -6.58 -1.89
CA LYS A 105 -15.94 -7.58 -1.92
C LYS A 105 -16.05 -8.29 -3.29
N LYS A 106 -15.82 -7.57 -4.38
CA LYS A 106 -15.83 -8.14 -5.74
C LYS A 106 -14.78 -9.22 -5.90
N TYR A 107 -13.56 -8.99 -5.41
CA TYR A 107 -12.44 -9.91 -5.60
C TYR A 107 -12.29 -10.93 -4.47
N ASN A 108 -12.79 -10.62 -3.27
CA ASN A 108 -12.84 -11.56 -2.16
C ASN A 108 -14.16 -11.40 -1.38
N PRO A 109 -15.22 -12.15 -1.76
CA PRO A 109 -16.53 -12.06 -1.11
C PRO A 109 -16.55 -12.42 0.39
N LYS A 110 -15.49 -13.02 0.91
CA LYS A 110 -15.35 -13.32 2.35
C LYS A 110 -15.03 -12.08 3.18
N ILE A 111 -14.54 -11.02 2.55
CA ILE A 111 -14.21 -9.74 3.19
C ILE A 111 -15.37 -8.79 2.89
N ASP A 112 -16.16 -8.48 3.89
CA ASP A 112 -17.31 -7.59 3.79
C ASP A 112 -17.12 -6.28 4.58
N GLU A 113 -18.16 -5.49 4.73
CA GLU A 113 -18.15 -4.20 5.39
C GLU A 113 -17.79 -4.21 6.89
N ARG A 114 -17.75 -5.39 7.51
CA ARG A 114 -17.29 -5.56 8.91
C ARG A 114 -15.79 -5.37 9.03
N PHE A 115 -15.05 -5.67 7.96
CA PHE A 115 -13.61 -5.46 7.92
C PHE A 115 -13.30 -3.97 7.72
N LYS A 116 -12.59 -3.39 8.67
CA LYS A 116 -12.12 -2.01 8.59
C LYS A 116 -10.79 -1.95 7.83
N THR A 117 -10.46 -0.77 7.33
CA THR A 117 -9.18 -0.53 6.66
C THR A 117 -8.52 0.72 7.23
N THR A 118 -7.19 0.70 7.29
CA THR A 118 -6.36 1.88 7.58
C THR A 118 -5.60 2.36 6.35
N ASP A 119 -5.94 1.86 5.18
CA ASP A 119 -5.40 2.37 3.93
C ASP A 119 -5.75 3.84 3.74
N ALA A 120 -4.83 4.59 3.11
CA ALA A 120 -5.11 5.96 2.75
C ALA A 120 -6.41 6.06 1.91
N PRO A 121 -7.26 7.07 2.13
CA PRO A 121 -8.54 7.21 1.42
C PRO A 121 -8.43 7.18 -0.11
N GLY A 122 -7.26 7.51 -0.67
CA GLY A 122 -6.99 7.44 -2.10
C GLY A 122 -6.62 6.04 -2.63
N THR A 123 -6.53 5.01 -1.77
CA THR A 123 -6.20 3.63 -2.19
C THR A 123 -7.47 2.93 -2.72
N THR A 124 -8.04 3.44 -3.77
CA THR A 124 -9.37 3.08 -4.29
C THR A 124 -9.34 2.19 -5.53
N GLY A 125 -8.15 1.93 -6.09
CA GLY A 125 -7.96 0.99 -7.19
C GLY A 125 -8.35 1.50 -8.57
N GLU A 126 -8.63 2.78 -8.74
CA GLU A 126 -9.06 3.34 -10.04
C GLU A 126 -8.03 3.14 -11.13
N ALA A 127 -6.73 3.23 -10.80
CA ALA A 127 -5.68 3.02 -11.79
C ALA A 127 -5.57 1.56 -12.26
N LEU A 128 -6.02 0.59 -11.48
CA LEU A 128 -6.12 -0.81 -11.93
C LEU A 128 -7.15 -0.93 -13.07
N TYR A 129 -8.31 -0.30 -12.91
CA TYR A 129 -9.30 -0.25 -13.98
C TYR A 129 -8.83 0.58 -15.17
N MET A 130 -8.09 1.66 -14.94
CA MET A 130 -7.47 2.47 -15.99
C MET A 130 -6.48 1.63 -16.80
N ALA A 131 -5.63 0.84 -16.12
CA ALA A 131 -4.71 -0.09 -16.76
C ALA A 131 -5.44 -1.17 -17.57
N GLN A 132 -6.52 -1.74 -17.02
CA GLN A 132 -7.32 -2.76 -17.68
C GLN A 132 -7.97 -2.21 -18.98
N ARG A 133 -8.53 -0.98 -18.94
CA ARG A 133 -9.04 -0.32 -20.13
C ARG A 133 -7.94 -0.07 -21.19
N ALA A 134 -6.71 0.09 -20.77
CA ALA A 134 -5.56 0.21 -21.66
C ALA A 134 -5.09 -1.13 -22.24
N GLY A 135 -5.59 -2.27 -21.73
CA GLY A 135 -5.28 -3.62 -22.21
C GLY A 135 -4.43 -4.45 -21.25
N ALA A 136 -4.16 -3.96 -20.04
CA ALA A 136 -3.44 -4.75 -19.02
C ALA A 136 -4.34 -5.85 -18.44
N GLU A 137 -3.74 -6.98 -18.13
CA GLU A 137 -4.36 -8.05 -17.35
C GLU A 137 -4.24 -7.76 -15.85
N LEU A 138 -5.31 -8.02 -15.10
CA LEU A 138 -5.32 -7.97 -13.64
C LEU A 138 -5.18 -9.38 -13.09
N VAL A 139 -4.11 -9.62 -12.33
CA VAL A 139 -3.82 -10.94 -11.76
C VAL A 139 -3.81 -10.89 -10.23
N ASN A 140 -4.14 -12.01 -9.59
CA ASN A 140 -4.04 -12.18 -8.15
C ASN A 140 -4.89 -11.20 -7.31
N MET A 141 -5.95 -10.66 -7.89
CA MET A 141 -6.81 -9.66 -7.25
C MET A 141 -7.53 -10.18 -6.00
N GLN A 142 -7.70 -11.49 -5.87
CA GLN A 142 -8.32 -12.15 -4.72
C GLN A 142 -7.42 -12.20 -3.48
N TYR A 143 -6.12 -11.99 -3.64
CA TYR A 143 -5.17 -12.04 -2.52
C TYR A 143 -5.11 -10.71 -1.76
N ILE A 144 -6.17 -10.47 -1.00
CA ILE A 144 -6.29 -9.31 -0.12
C ILE A 144 -5.81 -9.72 1.27
N GLN A 145 -4.79 -9.04 1.78
CA GLN A 145 -4.27 -9.35 3.10
C GLN A 145 -5.17 -8.76 4.18
N THR A 146 -5.63 -9.60 5.09
CA THR A 146 -6.29 -9.19 6.33
C THR A 146 -5.27 -9.03 7.46
N TYR A 147 -5.65 -8.34 8.52
CA TYR A 147 -4.87 -8.21 9.74
C TYR A 147 -5.74 -8.59 10.95
N PRO A 148 -5.26 -9.46 11.84
CA PRO A 148 -6.12 -10.10 12.86
C PRO A 148 -6.49 -9.20 14.04
N ILE A 149 -5.97 -8.00 14.11
CA ILE A 149 -6.14 -7.11 15.26
C ILE A 149 -6.50 -5.71 14.78
N CYS A 150 -7.61 -5.19 15.28
CA CYS A 150 -7.97 -3.78 15.15
C CYS A 150 -8.65 -3.29 16.43
N ASP A 151 -8.59 -2.01 16.67
CA ASP A 151 -9.43 -1.39 17.69
C ASP A 151 -10.90 -1.45 17.23
N PRO A 152 -11.80 -2.08 18.01
CA PRO A 152 -13.19 -2.26 17.59
C PRO A 152 -13.99 -0.96 17.53
N ILE A 153 -13.53 0.10 18.19
CA ILE A 153 -14.21 1.40 18.25
C ILE A 153 -13.80 2.25 17.05
N SER A 154 -12.50 2.50 16.88
CA SER A 154 -11.99 3.36 15.82
C SER A 154 -11.81 2.62 14.49
N GLY A 155 -11.70 1.31 14.50
CA GLY A 155 -11.35 0.47 13.36
C GLY A 155 -9.88 0.56 12.95
N VAL A 156 -9.06 1.24 13.74
CA VAL A 156 -7.62 1.35 13.47
C VAL A 156 -6.97 -0.02 13.60
N ILE A 157 -6.22 -0.40 12.58
CA ILE A 157 -5.39 -1.61 12.61
C ILE A 157 -4.14 -1.29 13.41
N GLU A 158 -4.07 -1.83 14.62
CA GLU A 158 -2.92 -1.63 15.48
C GLU A 158 -1.83 -2.67 15.19
N LEU A 159 -0.59 -2.18 15.08
CA LEU A 159 0.58 -3.03 14.96
C LEU A 159 0.96 -3.63 16.33
N ILE A 160 0.09 -4.50 16.85
CA ILE A 160 0.42 -5.30 18.04
C ILE A 160 1.28 -6.53 17.65
N ALA A 161 1.81 -6.55 16.45
CA ALA A 161 2.66 -7.63 15.98
C ALA A 161 3.87 -7.85 16.91
N ASP A 162 4.47 -6.77 17.37
CA ASP A 162 5.64 -6.83 18.24
C ASP A 162 5.32 -7.58 19.54
N ALA A 163 4.21 -7.28 20.20
CA ALA A 163 3.80 -7.97 21.43
C ALA A 163 3.64 -9.49 21.21
N ARG A 164 3.06 -9.92 20.08
CA ARG A 164 2.92 -11.35 19.75
C ARG A 164 4.27 -12.02 19.52
N PHE A 165 5.21 -11.31 18.89
CA PHE A 165 6.57 -11.83 18.68
C PHE A 165 7.42 -11.85 19.94
N ASP A 166 7.04 -11.04 20.93
CA ASP A 166 7.64 -11.00 22.26
C ASP A 166 6.95 -11.96 23.25
N GLY A 167 6.04 -12.80 22.77
CA GLY A 167 5.42 -13.88 23.55
C GLY A 167 4.05 -13.56 24.15
N ALA A 168 3.40 -12.45 23.75
CA ALA A 168 2.01 -12.20 24.15
C ALA A 168 1.06 -13.25 23.54
N ILE A 169 0.06 -13.65 24.30
CA ILE A 169 -0.96 -14.62 23.90
C ILE A 169 -2.31 -13.94 23.66
N MET A 170 -3.10 -14.49 22.75
CA MET A 170 -4.44 -14.03 22.45
C MET A 170 -5.46 -14.87 23.21
N LEU A 171 -6.30 -14.20 24.00
CA LEU A 171 -7.35 -14.83 24.79
C LEU A 171 -8.73 -14.45 24.25
N ASN A 172 -9.66 -15.40 24.26
CA ASN A 172 -11.08 -15.12 23.98
C ASN A 172 -11.75 -14.49 25.23
N GLN A 173 -13.03 -14.17 25.13
CA GLN A 173 -13.82 -13.59 26.23
C GLN A 173 -13.90 -14.49 27.47
N GLU A 174 -13.66 -15.79 27.34
CA GLU A 174 -13.61 -16.76 28.43
C GLU A 174 -12.21 -16.88 29.06
N GLY A 175 -11.24 -16.09 28.63
CA GLY A 175 -9.85 -16.14 29.11
C GLY A 175 -9.07 -17.34 28.58
N LYS A 176 -9.52 -18.01 27.53
CA LYS A 176 -8.85 -19.16 26.94
C LYS A 176 -8.04 -18.76 25.71
N ARG A 177 -6.81 -19.25 25.60
CA ARG A 177 -6.02 -19.15 24.37
C ARG A 177 -6.74 -19.94 23.26
N PHE A 178 -6.94 -19.33 22.12
CA PHE A 178 -7.77 -19.89 21.04
C PHE A 178 -7.04 -20.01 19.70
N VAL A 179 -5.81 -19.50 19.59
CA VAL A 179 -5.08 -19.44 18.32
C VAL A 179 -3.58 -19.52 18.56
N GLU A 180 -2.83 -19.93 17.53
CA GLU A 180 -1.37 -19.84 17.49
C GLU A 180 -0.97 -18.43 16.99
N GLU A 181 -0.53 -17.58 17.87
CA GLU A 181 -0.30 -16.14 17.61
C GLU A 181 0.74 -15.85 16.53
N LEU A 182 1.70 -16.77 16.35
CA LEU A 182 2.73 -16.67 15.31
C LEU A 182 2.28 -17.22 13.95
N GLY A 183 1.05 -17.71 13.87
CA GLY A 183 0.44 -18.21 12.65
C GLY A 183 0.31 -17.15 11.56
N ARG A 184 -0.06 -17.61 10.37
CA ARG A 184 -0.28 -16.74 9.21
C ARG A 184 -1.49 -15.82 9.42
N ARG A 185 -1.40 -14.60 8.90
CA ARG A 185 -2.47 -13.59 9.07
C ARG A 185 -3.82 -14.03 8.52
N ASP A 186 -3.83 -14.73 7.40
CA ASP A 186 -5.04 -15.24 6.75
C ASP A 186 -5.73 -16.37 7.54
N VAL A 187 -5.03 -16.94 8.52
CA VAL A 187 -5.59 -17.94 9.45
C VAL A 187 -6.08 -17.28 10.74
N LEU A 188 -5.46 -16.16 11.11
CA LEU A 188 -5.76 -15.45 12.36
C LEU A 188 -6.91 -14.44 12.23
N SER A 189 -7.24 -14.01 11.01
CA SER A 189 -8.21 -12.92 10.73
C SER A 189 -9.62 -13.41 10.47
#